data_b13ffcb5ca1882367d9b4ddd65336b16
#
_entry.id   b13ffcb5ca1882367d9b4ddd65336b16
#
_cell.length_a   1.000
_cell.length_b   1.000
_cell.length_c   1.000
_cell.angle_alpha   90.00
_cell.angle_beta   90.00
_cell.angle_gamma   90.00
#
_symmetry.space_group_name_H-M   'P 1'
#
loop_
_entity.id
_entity.type
_entity.pdbx_description
1 polymer ?
#
loop_
_entity_poly.entity_id
_entity_poly.type
_entity_poly.pdbx_seq_one_letter_code
_entity_poly.pdbx_strand_id
1 'polypeptide(L)'
;MNLAFTHIGKRFFFITLALEGRPEVLSELVAEQSRPKLTALGEIVKAAFVAVHQVWPAATLSDFVIMPDHLHFILIANYEISPDFNPLFFSHILMTAIEQGWEQAHSLRGQAPEPPAGLPDMAALLRQALEEARAIAAEINRLKRERGLTRDTALVEIARANPAYAARFWRNPRISPLLAAAGVRGQPPPTVLGLPRFDRRAYIELAFTAPMLRTIRHYIKLNPARKIWKLAHPDRFLCHPNINAQRLKRLPPRRWQAMGNLTLLGSPFLFHVRLTLKKSVAEHEAAICEIVDKAKQGWVPVSGFISPGEVEALRRLKATPGTRFIKMLPCALPPRYDPSAEDSRELAADRLLILSGFADTPAVPARDIRKHLAASHQFRANCLAMNDLAAELCGIGPGA
;
A
#
# COMPACT_ATOMS: atom_id res chain seq x y z
N MET A 1 14.51 10.85 18.75
CA MET A 1 14.50 10.17 17.44
C MET A 1 15.55 9.08 17.49
N ASN A 2 15.17 7.81 17.55
CA ASN A 2 16.12 6.70 17.75
C ASN A 2 16.81 6.41 16.40
N LEU A 3 17.96 7.02 16.18
CA LEU A 3 18.80 6.91 14.98
C LEU A 3 19.45 5.51 14.80
N ALA A 4 19.19 4.57 15.69
CA ALA A 4 19.78 3.22 15.69
C ALA A 4 19.27 2.29 14.58
N PHE A 5 18.32 2.75 13.75
CA PHE A 5 17.74 1.91 12.67
C PHE A 5 18.44 2.11 11.32
N THR A 6 19.14 3.19 11.14
CA THR A 6 20.03 3.34 9.99
C THR A 6 21.34 2.64 10.31
N HIS A 7 21.50 1.39 9.89
CA HIS A 7 22.85 0.88 9.63
C HIS A 7 23.53 1.97 8.81
N ILE A 8 24.65 2.47 9.30
CA ILE A 8 25.40 3.56 8.71
C ILE A 8 25.31 3.42 7.18
N GLY A 9 24.72 4.44 6.51
CA GLY A 9 24.57 4.49 5.06
C GLY A 9 23.40 3.74 4.42
N LYS A 10 22.67 2.86 5.06
CA LYS A 10 21.55 2.13 4.43
C LYS A 10 20.19 2.77 4.71
N ARG A 11 19.36 2.90 3.66
CA ARG A 11 17.96 3.36 3.75
C ARG A 11 17.02 2.35 3.12
N PHE A 12 15.81 2.24 3.69
CA PHE A 12 14.78 1.29 3.27
C PHE A 12 13.61 2.06 2.66
N PHE A 13 13.29 1.76 1.42
CA PHE A 13 12.17 2.38 0.70
C PHE A 13 11.12 1.33 0.39
N PHE A 14 9.88 1.58 0.78
CA PHE A 14 8.74 0.83 0.27
C PHE A 14 8.32 1.45 -1.06
N ILE A 15 8.28 0.62 -2.11
CA ILE A 15 7.98 1.08 -3.47
C ILE A 15 6.78 0.30 -4.00
N THR A 16 5.87 1.03 -4.65
CA THR A 16 4.77 0.46 -5.43
C THR A 16 4.89 0.94 -6.87
N LEU A 17 4.92 -0.01 -7.82
CA LEU A 17 4.86 0.25 -9.25
C LEU A 17 3.57 -0.35 -9.79
N ALA A 18 2.72 0.46 -10.41
CA ALA A 18 1.44 0.02 -10.93
C ALA A 18 1.44 0.03 -12.46
N LEU A 19 0.67 -0.87 -13.06
CA LEU A 19 0.40 -0.84 -14.50
C LEU A 19 -0.60 0.27 -14.84
N GLU A 20 -0.44 0.92 -15.98
CA GLU A 20 -1.42 1.86 -16.54
C GLU A 20 -2.74 1.14 -16.80
N GLY A 21 -3.85 1.75 -16.37
CA GLY A 21 -5.18 1.13 -16.51
C GLY A 21 -5.41 -0.11 -15.64
N ARG A 22 -4.43 -0.54 -14.85
CA ARG A 22 -4.52 -1.67 -13.92
C ARG A 22 -4.94 -3.02 -14.55
N PRO A 23 -4.43 -3.43 -15.72
CA PRO A 23 -4.71 -4.75 -16.26
C PRO A 23 -4.10 -5.84 -15.37
N GLU A 24 -4.86 -6.91 -15.14
CA GLU A 24 -4.44 -8.04 -14.29
C GLU A 24 -3.68 -9.09 -15.11
N VAL A 25 -2.42 -8.81 -15.48
CA VAL A 25 -1.64 -9.61 -16.44
C VAL A 25 -0.29 -10.14 -15.90
N LEU A 26 0.14 -9.70 -14.70
CA LEU A 26 1.45 -10.09 -14.17
C LEU A 26 1.39 -11.40 -13.37
N SER A 27 0.27 -11.67 -12.72
CA SER A 27 0.10 -12.88 -11.91
C SER A 27 -1.37 -13.23 -11.73
N GLU A 28 -1.61 -14.47 -11.31
CA GLU A 28 -2.92 -14.99 -10.93
C GLU A 28 -2.96 -15.21 -9.43
N LEU A 29 -4.06 -14.80 -8.79
CA LEU A 29 -4.29 -15.06 -7.38
C LEU A 29 -4.96 -16.43 -7.21
N VAL A 30 -4.30 -17.33 -6.49
CA VAL A 30 -4.81 -18.67 -6.18
C VAL A 30 -5.17 -18.73 -4.71
N ALA A 31 -6.42 -19.05 -4.38
CA ALA A 31 -6.98 -18.96 -3.03
C ALA A 31 -6.18 -19.76 -1.97
N GLU A 32 -5.62 -20.88 -2.37
CA GLU A 32 -4.88 -21.79 -1.49
C GLU A 32 -3.38 -21.50 -1.42
N GLN A 33 -2.88 -20.53 -2.21
CA GLN A 33 -1.47 -20.22 -2.29
C GLN A 33 -1.15 -18.90 -1.57
N SER A 34 -0.09 -18.91 -0.78
CA SER A 34 0.41 -17.71 -0.10
C SER A 34 1.09 -16.69 -1.04
N ARG A 35 1.42 -17.12 -2.27
CA ARG A 35 2.06 -16.29 -3.31
C ARG A 35 1.27 -16.39 -4.61
N PRO A 36 1.14 -15.27 -5.35
CA PRO A 36 0.55 -15.29 -6.69
C PRO A 36 1.34 -16.20 -7.63
N LYS A 37 0.63 -16.91 -8.53
CA LYS A 37 1.25 -17.64 -9.64
C LYS A 37 1.61 -16.64 -10.72
N LEU A 38 2.90 -16.55 -11.07
CA LEU A 38 3.36 -15.59 -12.06
C LEU A 38 2.96 -16.02 -13.49
N THR A 39 2.58 -15.04 -14.31
CA THR A 39 2.50 -15.21 -15.76
C THR A 39 3.88 -15.08 -16.39
N ALA A 40 4.00 -15.28 -17.69
CA ALA A 40 5.26 -15.03 -18.42
C ALA A 40 5.77 -13.58 -18.24
N LEU A 41 4.85 -12.60 -18.20
CA LEU A 41 5.21 -11.20 -17.94
C LEU A 41 5.70 -11.00 -16.49
N GLY A 42 5.07 -11.68 -15.53
CA GLY A 42 5.49 -11.65 -14.13
C GLY A 42 6.86 -12.32 -13.89
N GLU A 43 7.19 -13.38 -14.62
CA GLU A 43 8.51 -14.01 -14.54
C GLU A 43 9.62 -13.08 -15.05
N ILE A 44 9.36 -12.26 -16.09
CA ILE A 44 10.29 -11.22 -16.54
C ILE A 44 10.51 -10.16 -15.44
N VAL A 45 9.46 -9.74 -14.74
CA VAL A 45 9.57 -8.84 -13.59
C VAL A 45 10.46 -9.45 -12.49
N LYS A 46 10.23 -10.71 -12.16
CA LYS A 46 11.02 -11.43 -11.16
C LYS A 46 12.49 -11.55 -11.58
N ALA A 47 12.75 -11.85 -12.85
CA ALA A 47 14.10 -11.89 -13.40
C ALA A 47 14.81 -10.55 -13.31
N ALA A 48 14.09 -9.43 -13.60
CA ALA A 48 14.62 -8.08 -13.41
C ALA A 48 15.01 -7.82 -11.94
N PHE A 49 14.19 -8.24 -10.99
CA PHE A 49 14.47 -8.08 -9.55
C PHE A 49 15.74 -8.83 -9.12
N VAL A 50 15.94 -10.04 -9.63
CA VAL A 50 17.15 -10.82 -9.38
C VAL A 50 18.39 -10.15 -9.99
N ALA A 51 18.26 -9.56 -11.19
CA ALA A 51 19.34 -8.94 -11.90
C ALA A 51 19.78 -7.58 -11.33
N VAL A 52 18.92 -6.89 -10.53
CA VAL A 52 19.23 -5.56 -9.97
C VAL A 52 20.56 -5.53 -9.27
N HIS A 53 20.85 -6.52 -8.40
CA HIS A 53 22.08 -6.51 -7.60
C HIS A 53 23.36 -6.63 -8.46
N GLN A 54 23.26 -7.30 -9.61
CA GLN A 54 24.39 -7.45 -10.54
C GLN A 54 24.74 -6.13 -11.26
N VAL A 55 23.74 -5.25 -11.43
CA VAL A 55 23.89 -3.99 -12.16
C VAL A 55 24.05 -2.80 -11.22
N TRP A 56 23.50 -2.90 -10.03
CA TRP A 56 23.46 -1.80 -9.05
C TRP A 56 23.85 -2.29 -7.65
N PRO A 57 25.16 -2.41 -7.37
CA PRO A 57 25.63 -2.94 -6.07
C PRO A 57 25.14 -2.15 -4.85
N ALA A 58 24.81 -0.86 -5.03
CA ALA A 58 24.22 -0.02 -3.99
C ALA A 58 22.73 -0.32 -3.72
N ALA A 59 22.08 -1.15 -4.54
CA ALA A 59 20.65 -1.46 -4.45
C ALA A 59 20.42 -2.95 -4.22
N THR A 60 19.60 -3.26 -3.24
CA THR A 60 19.12 -4.63 -2.99
C THR A 60 17.61 -4.61 -2.90
N LEU A 61 16.93 -5.50 -3.64
CA LEU A 61 15.49 -5.70 -3.48
C LEU A 61 15.25 -6.81 -2.47
N SER A 62 14.47 -6.51 -1.44
CA SER A 62 14.02 -7.49 -0.46
C SER A 62 12.51 -7.47 -0.36
N ASP A 63 11.92 -8.51 0.22
CA ASP A 63 10.49 -8.63 0.45
C ASP A 63 9.64 -8.00 -0.67
N PHE A 64 9.30 -8.78 -1.66
CA PHE A 64 8.50 -8.30 -2.79
C PHE A 64 7.28 -9.19 -3.04
N VAL A 65 6.28 -8.61 -3.69
CA VAL A 65 5.13 -9.32 -4.26
C VAL A 65 4.77 -8.75 -5.62
N ILE A 66 4.55 -9.64 -6.58
CA ILE A 66 4.07 -9.32 -7.92
C ILE A 66 2.58 -9.63 -7.95
N MET A 67 1.77 -8.59 -7.78
CA MET A 67 0.32 -8.65 -7.85
C MET A 67 -0.15 -8.68 -9.32
N PRO A 68 -1.40 -9.03 -9.60
CA PRO A 68 -1.87 -9.06 -10.98
C PRO A 68 -1.65 -7.77 -11.77
N ASP A 69 -1.76 -6.61 -11.15
CA ASP A 69 -1.78 -5.28 -11.78
C ASP A 69 -0.74 -4.29 -11.24
N HIS A 70 0.10 -4.73 -10.28
CA HIS A 70 1.11 -3.88 -9.66
C HIS A 70 2.16 -4.68 -8.89
N LEU A 71 3.22 -4.01 -8.46
CA LEU A 71 4.33 -4.57 -7.70
C LEU A 71 4.46 -3.83 -6.38
N HIS A 72 4.77 -4.57 -5.30
CA HIS A 72 5.26 -4.00 -4.05
C HIS A 72 6.61 -4.60 -3.70
N PHE A 73 7.55 -3.79 -3.29
CA PHE A 73 8.85 -4.28 -2.82
C PHE A 73 9.52 -3.29 -1.86
N ILE A 74 10.49 -3.80 -1.12
CA ILE A 74 11.40 -3.00 -0.31
C ILE A 74 12.72 -2.88 -1.07
N LEU A 75 13.13 -1.64 -1.36
CA LEU A 75 14.44 -1.30 -1.88
C LEU A 75 15.33 -0.90 -0.70
N ILE A 76 16.46 -1.58 -0.56
CA ILE A 76 17.54 -1.22 0.36
C ILE A 76 18.59 -0.50 -0.45
N ALA A 77 18.77 0.79 -0.21
CA ALA A 77 19.79 1.61 -0.85
C ALA A 77 20.96 1.85 0.12
N ASN A 78 22.18 1.56 -0.34
CA ASN A 78 23.41 1.81 0.40
C ASN A 78 24.09 3.10 -0.07
N TYR A 79 23.93 4.15 0.74
CA TYR A 79 24.46 5.49 0.44
C TYR A 79 25.98 5.62 0.68
N GLU A 80 26.61 4.65 1.34
CA GLU A 80 28.08 4.57 1.41
C GLU A 80 28.68 4.18 0.07
N ILE A 81 27.98 3.30 -0.69
CA ILE A 81 28.39 2.88 -2.04
C ILE A 81 28.00 3.92 -3.09
N SER A 82 26.81 4.53 -2.96
CA SER A 82 26.30 5.54 -3.89
C SER A 82 25.61 6.67 -3.11
N PRO A 83 26.36 7.72 -2.74
CA PRO A 83 25.80 8.86 -1.99
C PRO A 83 24.63 9.57 -2.68
N ASP A 84 24.65 9.59 -4.01
CA ASP A 84 23.65 10.24 -4.86
C ASP A 84 22.51 9.31 -5.29
N PHE A 85 22.35 8.15 -4.62
CA PHE A 85 21.32 7.19 -4.98
C PHE A 85 19.93 7.82 -4.91
N ASN A 86 19.19 7.74 -6.02
CA ASN A 86 17.85 8.27 -6.13
C ASN A 86 16.83 7.13 -6.39
N PRO A 87 15.93 6.83 -5.43
CA PRO A 87 14.98 5.71 -5.57
C PRO A 87 13.95 5.93 -6.68
N LEU A 88 13.60 7.18 -7.01
CA LEU A 88 12.70 7.49 -8.13
C LEU A 88 13.39 7.21 -9.47
N PHE A 89 14.63 7.65 -9.62
CA PHE A 89 15.46 7.36 -10.82
C PHE A 89 15.64 5.85 -11.00
N PHE A 90 15.98 5.13 -9.93
CA PHE A 90 16.06 3.68 -9.91
C PHE A 90 14.75 3.03 -10.38
N SER A 91 13.60 3.45 -9.85
CA SER A 91 12.29 2.92 -10.21
C SER A 91 11.97 3.11 -11.69
N HIS A 92 12.33 4.26 -12.28
CA HIS A 92 12.13 4.53 -13.71
C HIS A 92 13.00 3.64 -14.60
N ILE A 93 14.23 3.36 -14.19
CA ILE A 93 15.12 2.46 -14.94
C ILE A 93 14.60 1.02 -14.86
N LEU A 94 14.20 0.59 -13.68
CA LEU A 94 13.64 -0.73 -13.47
C LEU A 94 12.38 -0.95 -14.33
N MET A 95 11.43 0.00 -14.32
CA MET A 95 10.24 -0.05 -15.17
C MET A 95 10.59 -0.10 -16.66
N THR A 96 11.56 0.71 -17.09
CA THR A 96 12.01 0.74 -18.50
C THR A 96 12.60 -0.59 -18.94
N ALA A 97 13.50 -1.18 -18.14
CA ALA A 97 14.11 -2.46 -18.45
C ALA A 97 13.09 -3.61 -18.50
N ILE A 98 12.12 -3.61 -17.60
CA ILE A 98 11.03 -4.61 -17.61
C ILE A 98 10.18 -4.47 -18.87
N GLU A 99 9.78 -3.26 -19.26
CA GLU A 99 9.01 -3.02 -20.48
C GLU A 99 9.78 -3.44 -21.74
N GLN A 100 11.08 -3.15 -21.81
CA GLN A 100 11.95 -3.64 -22.89
C GLN A 100 12.03 -5.17 -22.91
N GLY A 101 12.10 -5.81 -21.74
CA GLY A 101 12.06 -7.27 -21.62
C GLY A 101 10.76 -7.88 -22.15
N TRP A 102 9.61 -7.24 -21.88
CA TRP A 102 8.32 -7.66 -22.44
C TRP A 102 8.27 -7.51 -23.95
N GLU A 103 8.76 -6.38 -24.50
CA GLU A 103 8.84 -6.11 -25.93
C GLU A 103 9.74 -7.14 -26.62
N GLN A 104 10.92 -7.45 -26.06
CA GLN A 104 11.84 -8.45 -26.60
C GLN A 104 11.21 -9.86 -26.60
N ALA A 105 10.60 -10.27 -25.47
CA ALA A 105 9.94 -11.58 -25.38
C ALA A 105 8.76 -11.70 -26.35
N HIS A 106 8.02 -10.61 -26.59
CA HIS A 106 6.92 -10.60 -27.56
C HIS A 106 7.43 -10.71 -29.00
N SER A 107 8.48 -9.97 -29.35
CA SER A 107 9.07 -10.01 -30.70
C SER A 107 9.61 -11.41 -31.04
N LEU A 108 10.19 -12.10 -30.05
CA LEU A 108 10.70 -13.47 -30.25
C LEU A 108 9.58 -14.49 -30.46
N ARG A 109 8.41 -14.31 -29.82
CA ARG A 109 7.23 -15.18 -30.00
C ARG A 109 6.62 -15.08 -31.41
N GLY A 110 6.71 -13.90 -32.05
CA GLY A 110 6.23 -13.70 -33.42
C GLY A 110 7.10 -14.38 -34.49
N GLN A 111 8.29 -14.86 -34.14
CA GLN A 111 9.26 -15.43 -35.07
C GLN A 111 9.44 -16.96 -34.96
N ALA A 112 8.90 -17.58 -33.92
CA ALA A 112 9.05 -19.02 -33.68
C ALA A 112 7.70 -19.69 -33.33
N PRO A 113 7.45 -20.92 -33.85
CA PRO A 113 6.26 -21.70 -33.53
C PRO A 113 6.24 -22.22 -32.08
N GLU A 114 7.36 -22.19 -31.39
CA GLU A 114 7.49 -22.56 -29.96
C GLU A 114 7.85 -21.31 -29.12
N PRO A 115 7.41 -21.24 -27.84
CA PRO A 115 7.84 -20.17 -26.96
C PRO A 115 9.36 -20.19 -26.85
N PRO A 116 10.04 -19.00 -26.94
CA PRO A 116 11.49 -18.94 -26.86
C PRO A 116 11.96 -19.58 -25.53
N ALA A 117 12.97 -20.43 -25.62
CA ALA A 117 13.53 -21.23 -24.53
C ALA A 117 14.34 -20.40 -23.52
N GLY A 118 13.88 -19.22 -23.14
CA GLY A 118 14.56 -18.41 -22.12
C GLY A 118 13.90 -17.07 -21.82
N LEU A 119 14.17 -16.60 -20.63
CA LEU A 119 13.83 -15.21 -20.25
C LEU A 119 14.85 -14.25 -20.90
N PRO A 120 14.46 -12.97 -21.20
CA PRO A 120 15.39 -11.94 -21.63
C PRO A 120 16.54 -11.76 -20.64
N ASP A 121 17.72 -11.37 -21.13
CA ASP A 121 18.85 -10.96 -20.25
C ASP A 121 18.49 -9.63 -19.56
N MET A 122 17.84 -9.72 -18.43
CA MET A 122 17.41 -8.57 -17.65
C MET A 122 18.58 -7.77 -17.09
N ALA A 123 19.75 -8.37 -16.89
CA ALA A 123 20.94 -7.65 -16.45
C ALA A 123 21.49 -6.75 -17.59
N ALA A 124 21.49 -7.24 -18.82
CA ALA A 124 21.85 -6.44 -19.99
C ALA A 124 20.86 -5.28 -20.20
N LEU A 125 19.54 -5.55 -20.15
CA LEU A 125 18.51 -4.53 -20.29
C LEU A 125 18.57 -3.47 -19.18
N LEU A 126 18.83 -3.86 -17.94
CA LEU A 126 19.03 -2.91 -16.83
C LEU A 126 20.29 -2.05 -17.05
N ARG A 127 21.40 -2.62 -17.49
CA ARG A 127 22.62 -1.84 -17.83
C ARG A 127 22.33 -0.86 -18.94
N GLN A 128 21.74 -1.30 -20.04
CA GLN A 128 21.36 -0.44 -21.16
C GLN A 128 20.45 0.71 -20.72
N ALA A 129 19.38 0.43 -19.98
CA ALA A 129 18.46 1.46 -19.48
C ALA A 129 19.14 2.47 -18.54
N LEU A 130 20.11 2.01 -17.72
CA LEU A 130 20.92 2.86 -16.85
C LEU A 130 21.88 3.77 -17.64
N GLU A 131 22.56 3.24 -18.64
CA GLU A 131 23.47 3.99 -19.50
C GLU A 131 22.72 5.06 -20.29
N GLU A 132 21.61 4.70 -20.90
CA GLU A 132 20.74 5.67 -21.61
C GLU A 132 20.27 6.80 -20.68
N ALA A 133 19.82 6.45 -19.46
CA ALA A 133 19.34 7.45 -18.51
C ALA A 133 20.48 8.38 -18.04
N ARG A 134 21.70 7.85 -17.86
CA ARG A 134 22.89 8.64 -17.53
C ARG A 134 23.29 9.57 -18.68
N ALA A 135 23.25 9.08 -19.91
CA ALA A 135 23.53 9.90 -21.11
C ALA A 135 22.54 11.07 -21.22
N ILE A 136 21.25 10.81 -21.05
CA ILE A 136 20.21 11.85 -21.03
C ILE A 136 20.46 12.86 -19.90
N ALA A 137 20.79 12.40 -18.70
CA ALA A 137 21.06 13.29 -17.56
C ALA A 137 22.33 14.17 -17.80
N ALA A 138 23.38 13.61 -18.36
CA ALA A 138 24.57 14.33 -18.70
C ALA A 138 24.30 15.42 -19.75
N GLU A 139 23.53 15.09 -20.78
CA GLU A 139 23.14 16.03 -21.83
C GLU A 139 22.24 17.16 -21.32
N ILE A 140 21.28 16.85 -20.45
CA ILE A 140 20.49 17.88 -19.76
C ILE A 140 21.40 18.85 -19.00
N ASN A 141 22.35 18.33 -18.23
CA ASN A 141 23.29 19.15 -17.46
C ASN A 141 24.20 19.99 -18.35
N ARG A 142 24.63 19.47 -19.51
CA ARG A 142 25.40 20.22 -20.53
C ARG A 142 24.56 21.36 -21.07
N LEU A 143 23.36 21.11 -21.55
CA LEU A 143 22.45 22.10 -22.12
C LEU A 143 22.06 23.20 -21.10
N LYS A 144 21.88 22.83 -19.84
CA LYS A 144 21.64 23.79 -18.76
C LYS A 144 22.83 24.73 -18.56
N ARG A 145 24.05 24.23 -18.57
CA ARG A 145 25.27 25.05 -18.37
C ARG A 145 25.59 25.93 -19.57
N GLU A 146 25.52 25.37 -20.78
CA GLU A 146 25.94 26.06 -22.00
C GLU A 146 24.90 27.04 -22.54
N ARG A 147 23.62 26.71 -22.39
CA ARG A 147 22.49 27.44 -23.00
C ARG A 147 21.49 27.98 -22.00
N GLY A 148 21.67 27.79 -20.70
CA GLY A 148 20.75 28.27 -19.67
C GLY A 148 19.37 27.62 -19.71
N LEU A 149 19.21 26.46 -20.35
CA LEU A 149 17.90 25.81 -20.51
C LEU A 149 17.38 25.24 -19.18
N THR A 150 16.07 25.21 -19.03
CA THR A 150 15.42 24.43 -17.97
C THR A 150 15.55 22.94 -18.28
N ARG A 151 15.26 22.07 -17.31
CA ARG A 151 15.22 20.62 -17.55
C ARG A 151 14.25 20.25 -18.67
N ASP A 152 13.06 20.85 -18.66
CA ASP A 152 11.99 20.50 -19.59
C ASP A 152 12.34 20.96 -21.02
N THR A 153 12.89 22.14 -21.19
CA THR A 153 13.38 22.64 -22.50
C THR A 153 14.58 21.85 -22.99
N ALA A 154 15.49 21.41 -22.13
CA ALA A 154 16.59 20.54 -22.48
C ALA A 154 16.11 19.18 -23.01
N LEU A 155 15.06 18.59 -22.39
CA LEU A 155 14.44 17.35 -22.89
C LEU A 155 13.83 17.52 -24.29
N VAL A 156 13.24 18.67 -24.59
CA VAL A 156 12.72 18.99 -25.93
C VAL A 156 13.86 19.04 -26.95
N GLU A 157 14.98 19.67 -26.62
CA GLU A 157 16.17 19.73 -27.52
C GLU A 157 16.77 18.34 -27.77
N ILE A 158 16.86 17.51 -26.70
CA ILE A 158 17.34 16.13 -26.83
C ILE A 158 16.41 15.32 -27.75
N ALA A 159 15.10 15.50 -27.60
CA ALA A 159 14.11 14.84 -28.44
C ALA A 159 14.18 15.28 -29.92
N ARG A 160 14.49 16.56 -30.17
CA ARG A 160 14.74 17.05 -31.56
C ARG A 160 15.94 16.39 -32.19
N ALA A 161 16.99 16.25 -31.42
CA ALA A 161 18.26 15.68 -31.91
C ALA A 161 18.19 14.16 -32.10
N ASN A 162 17.34 13.47 -31.36
CA ASN A 162 17.22 12.01 -31.39
C ASN A 162 15.76 11.53 -31.36
N PRO A 163 15.22 11.04 -32.49
CA PRO A 163 13.84 10.55 -32.60
C PRO A 163 13.51 9.40 -31.64
N ALA A 164 14.47 8.56 -31.27
CA ALA A 164 14.26 7.48 -30.31
C ALA A 164 13.92 8.02 -28.89
N TYR A 165 14.56 9.13 -28.48
CA TYR A 165 14.22 9.81 -27.24
C TYR A 165 12.90 10.58 -27.36
N ALA A 166 12.60 11.15 -28.53
CA ALA A 166 11.31 11.79 -28.76
C ALA A 166 10.15 10.83 -28.48
N ALA A 167 10.17 9.62 -29.05
CA ALA A 167 9.15 8.59 -28.82
C ALA A 167 8.97 8.26 -27.33
N ARG A 168 10.05 8.21 -26.57
CA ARG A 168 10.04 7.95 -25.15
C ARG A 168 9.46 9.12 -24.33
N PHE A 169 9.83 10.36 -24.68
CA PHE A 169 9.40 11.56 -23.95
C PHE A 169 7.95 11.93 -24.26
N TRP A 170 7.39 11.54 -25.41
CA TRP A 170 5.98 11.70 -25.75
C TRP A 170 5.03 11.04 -24.74
N ARG A 171 5.48 10.02 -24.01
CA ARG A 171 4.72 9.36 -22.96
C ARG A 171 4.67 10.14 -21.63
N ASN A 172 5.50 11.15 -21.48
CA ASN A 172 5.50 11.96 -20.26
C ASN A 172 4.46 13.08 -20.41
N PRO A 173 3.35 13.09 -19.60
CA PRO A 173 2.28 14.07 -19.73
C PRO A 173 2.72 15.51 -19.48
N ARG A 174 3.87 15.70 -18.82
CA ARG A 174 4.48 17.02 -18.63
C ARG A 174 5.30 17.49 -19.84
N ILE A 175 5.91 16.56 -20.55
CA ILE A 175 6.82 16.88 -21.66
C ILE A 175 6.11 16.83 -23.01
N SER A 176 5.12 15.96 -23.19
CA SER A 176 4.41 15.82 -24.47
C SER A 176 3.79 17.12 -25.00
N PRO A 177 3.17 18.02 -24.20
CA PRO A 177 2.67 19.29 -24.69
C PRO A 177 3.81 20.21 -25.19
N LEU A 178 4.98 20.15 -24.55
CA LEU A 178 6.15 20.94 -24.93
C LEU A 178 6.76 20.43 -26.23
N LEU A 179 6.79 19.10 -26.44
CA LEU A 179 7.22 18.50 -27.70
C LEU A 179 6.29 18.91 -28.85
N ALA A 180 4.95 18.86 -28.63
CA ALA A 180 3.97 19.29 -29.60
C ALA A 180 4.16 20.77 -29.98
N ALA A 181 4.26 21.65 -28.99
CA ALA A 181 4.50 23.08 -29.18
C ALA A 181 5.84 23.37 -29.91
N ALA A 182 6.85 22.53 -29.70
CA ALA A 182 8.14 22.63 -30.36
C ALA A 182 8.18 21.99 -31.74
N GLY A 183 7.10 21.47 -32.27
CA GLY A 183 7.03 20.81 -33.59
C GLY A 183 7.84 19.52 -33.67
N VAL A 184 8.20 18.92 -32.55
CA VAL A 184 8.92 17.64 -32.53
C VAL A 184 7.94 16.55 -33.00
N ARG A 185 8.17 16.03 -34.22
CA ARG A 185 7.38 14.91 -34.74
C ARG A 185 7.73 13.63 -33.97
N GLY A 186 6.76 12.97 -33.45
CA GLY A 186 6.87 11.67 -32.79
C GLY A 186 5.50 11.33 -32.25
N GLN A 187 4.96 10.20 -32.65
CA GLN A 187 3.90 9.57 -31.89
C GLN A 187 4.56 8.75 -30.79
N PRO A 188 3.93 8.61 -29.60
CA PRO A 188 4.38 7.56 -28.69
C PRO A 188 4.49 6.29 -29.55
N PRO A 189 5.60 5.52 -29.44
CA PRO A 189 5.74 4.30 -30.21
C PRO A 189 4.44 3.54 -30.06
N PRO A 190 3.89 3.00 -31.17
CA PRO A 190 2.67 2.24 -31.10
C PRO A 190 2.86 1.27 -29.95
N THR A 191 1.90 1.25 -29.04
CA THR A 191 1.86 0.23 -28.02
C THR A 191 1.97 -1.06 -28.79
N VAL A 192 3.03 -1.86 -28.56
CA VAL A 192 3.03 -3.23 -29.10
C VAL A 192 1.71 -3.77 -28.63
N LEU A 193 0.78 -3.98 -29.55
CA LEU A 193 -0.64 -4.17 -29.24
C LEU A 193 -0.75 -5.27 -28.18
N GLY A 194 -1.26 -4.92 -26.99
CA GLY A 194 -1.52 -5.83 -25.91
C GLY A 194 -0.44 -5.94 -24.83
N LEU A 195 0.74 -5.28 -24.92
CA LEU A 195 1.70 -5.29 -23.81
C LEU A 195 1.37 -4.22 -22.77
N PRO A 196 1.42 -4.56 -21.46
CA PRO A 196 1.17 -3.61 -20.40
C PRO A 196 2.33 -2.60 -20.27
N ARG A 197 2.05 -1.47 -19.62
CA ARG A 197 3.05 -0.45 -19.28
C ARG A 197 2.89 -0.04 -17.83
N PHE A 198 3.97 0.44 -17.24
CA PHE A 198 3.93 1.02 -15.91
C PHE A 198 3.43 2.47 -15.93
N ASP A 199 2.56 2.81 -14.96
CA ASP A 199 2.33 4.21 -14.58
C ASP A 199 3.66 4.80 -14.07
N ARG A 200 4.08 5.91 -14.66
CA ARG A 200 5.37 6.55 -14.31
C ARG A 200 5.36 7.23 -12.94
N ARG A 201 4.24 7.21 -12.24
CA ARG A 201 4.09 7.71 -10.86
C ARG A 201 4.36 6.58 -9.86
N ALA A 202 5.64 6.31 -9.62
CA ALA A 202 6.03 5.38 -8.55
C ALA A 202 5.61 5.95 -7.17
N TYR A 203 4.95 5.15 -6.35
CA TYR A 203 4.78 5.47 -4.93
C TYR A 203 6.01 5.02 -4.16
N ILE A 204 6.64 5.96 -3.45
CA ILE A 204 7.88 5.70 -2.69
C ILE A 204 7.72 6.25 -1.28
N GLU A 205 7.89 5.39 -0.29
CA GLU A 205 7.82 5.73 1.14
C GLU A 205 9.09 5.27 1.85
N LEU A 206 9.76 6.17 2.57
CA LEU A 206 10.94 5.86 3.34
C LEU A 206 10.54 5.22 4.69
N ALA A 207 11.07 4.05 5.00
CA ALA A 207 10.86 3.39 6.28
C ALA A 207 11.90 3.89 7.30
N PHE A 208 11.46 4.74 8.22
CA PHE A 208 12.34 5.38 9.21
C PHE A 208 12.62 4.54 10.46
N THR A 209 11.82 3.51 10.74
CA THR A 209 11.91 2.74 11.98
C THR A 209 11.75 1.24 11.74
N ALA A 210 12.32 0.42 12.63
CA ALA A 210 12.16 -1.03 12.59
C ALA A 210 10.69 -1.48 12.69
N PRO A 211 9.83 -0.90 13.56
CA PRO A 211 8.42 -1.22 13.56
C PRO A 211 7.74 -0.92 12.21
N MET A 212 8.04 0.21 11.57
CA MET A 212 7.50 0.57 10.27
C MET A 212 7.90 -0.45 9.20
N LEU A 213 9.18 -0.85 9.17
CA LEU A 213 9.67 -1.86 8.24
C LEU A 213 8.98 -3.22 8.46
N ARG A 214 8.78 -3.64 9.72
CA ARG A 214 8.01 -4.87 10.00
C ARG A 214 6.57 -4.80 9.49
N THR A 215 5.91 -3.65 9.66
CA THR A 215 4.55 -3.42 9.15
C THR A 215 4.51 -3.50 7.62
N ILE A 216 5.47 -2.89 6.93
CA ILE A 216 5.58 -2.95 5.47
C ILE A 216 5.81 -4.38 4.97
N ARG A 217 6.73 -5.13 5.61
CA ARG A 217 6.97 -6.54 5.28
C ARG A 217 5.71 -7.40 5.44
N HIS A 218 5.02 -7.19 6.54
CA HIS A 218 3.76 -7.88 6.80
C HIS A 218 2.68 -7.52 5.76
N TYR A 219 2.59 -6.24 5.39
CA TYR A 219 1.70 -5.77 4.33
C TYR A 219 2.01 -6.45 2.99
N ILE A 220 3.26 -6.46 2.55
CA ILE A 220 3.69 -7.10 1.29
C ILE A 220 3.31 -8.58 1.31
N LYS A 221 3.62 -9.30 2.40
CA LYS A 221 3.35 -10.73 2.55
C LYS A 221 1.85 -11.07 2.47
N LEU A 222 0.99 -10.24 3.06
CA LEU A 222 -0.45 -10.50 3.12
C LEU A 222 -1.25 -9.85 1.98
N ASN A 223 -0.63 -9.08 1.11
CA ASN A 223 -1.32 -8.37 0.04
C ASN A 223 -2.13 -9.30 -0.88
N PRO A 224 -1.60 -10.46 -1.34
CA PRO A 224 -2.38 -11.42 -2.13
C PRO A 224 -3.62 -11.92 -1.39
N ALA A 225 -3.48 -12.36 -0.15
CA ALA A 225 -4.58 -12.85 0.67
C ALA A 225 -5.66 -11.77 0.87
N ARG A 226 -5.26 -10.52 1.12
CA ARG A 226 -6.20 -9.38 1.25
C ARG A 226 -7.03 -9.17 -0.03
N LYS A 227 -6.41 -9.26 -1.21
CA LYS A 227 -7.13 -9.12 -2.47
C LYS A 227 -8.08 -10.29 -2.68
N ILE A 228 -7.66 -11.53 -2.39
CA ILE A 228 -8.52 -12.72 -2.44
C ILE A 228 -9.72 -12.56 -1.51
N TRP A 229 -9.52 -12.15 -0.25
CA TRP A 229 -10.60 -11.93 0.71
C TRP A 229 -11.60 -10.88 0.22
N LYS A 230 -11.11 -9.76 -0.34
CA LYS A 230 -11.98 -8.71 -0.90
C LYS A 230 -12.81 -9.22 -2.09
N LEU A 231 -12.24 -10.06 -2.92
CA LEU A 231 -12.95 -10.65 -4.07
C LEU A 231 -13.98 -11.72 -3.63
N ALA A 232 -13.63 -12.52 -2.63
CA ALA A 232 -14.51 -13.56 -2.11
C ALA A 232 -15.69 -13.01 -1.28
N HIS A 233 -15.50 -11.88 -0.61
CA HIS A 233 -16.48 -11.28 0.31
C HIS A 233 -16.66 -9.78 0.06
N PRO A 234 -17.07 -9.35 -1.14
CA PRO A 234 -17.14 -7.93 -1.50
C PRO A 234 -18.10 -7.14 -0.60
N ASP A 235 -19.17 -7.75 -0.11
CA ASP A 235 -20.13 -7.19 0.83
C ASP A 235 -19.50 -6.82 2.18
N ARG A 236 -18.52 -7.60 2.65
CA ARG A 236 -17.81 -7.35 3.92
C ARG A 236 -16.82 -6.18 3.83
N PHE A 237 -16.39 -5.84 2.64
CA PHE A 237 -15.46 -4.73 2.36
C PHE A 237 -16.16 -3.48 1.81
N LEU A 238 -17.49 -3.52 1.69
CA LEU A 238 -18.29 -2.35 1.32
C LEU A 238 -18.40 -1.39 2.51
N CYS A 239 -18.08 -0.14 2.29
CA CYS A 239 -18.36 0.91 3.26
C CYS A 239 -19.80 1.41 3.08
N HIS A 240 -20.60 1.24 4.12
CA HIS A 240 -21.96 1.76 4.20
C HIS A 240 -21.92 3.18 4.77
N PRO A 241 -22.20 4.23 3.95
CA PRO A 241 -22.01 5.63 4.36
C PRO A 241 -23.10 6.15 5.31
N ASN A 242 -24.21 5.43 5.41
CA ASN A 242 -25.33 5.79 6.27
C ASN A 242 -26.10 4.53 6.69
N ILE A 243 -25.86 4.05 7.91
CA ILE A 243 -26.53 2.89 8.45
C ILE A 243 -27.61 3.29 9.46
N ASN A 244 -28.73 2.57 9.43
CA ASN A 244 -29.89 2.80 10.29
C ASN A 244 -30.25 1.53 11.04
N ALA A 245 -29.43 1.15 12.03
CA ALA A 245 -29.73 0.02 12.92
C ALA A 245 -30.54 0.47 14.14
N GLN A 246 -31.46 -0.38 14.61
CA GLN A 246 -32.35 -0.07 15.73
C GLN A 246 -31.58 0.36 16.99
N ARG A 247 -30.44 -0.25 17.27
CA ARG A 247 -29.59 0.09 18.42
C ARG A 247 -28.99 1.50 18.29
N LEU A 248 -28.61 1.92 17.08
CA LEU A 248 -28.03 3.25 16.83
C LEU A 248 -29.05 4.39 16.98
N LYS A 249 -30.34 4.09 16.83
CA LYS A 249 -31.43 5.09 17.05
C LYS A 249 -31.56 5.55 18.50
N ARG A 250 -31.00 4.76 19.43
CA ARG A 250 -31.02 5.08 20.87
C ARG A 250 -29.86 6.00 21.27
N LEU A 251 -28.91 6.20 20.39
CA LEU A 251 -27.73 7.06 20.58
C LEU A 251 -28.02 8.47 20.07
N PRO A 252 -27.23 9.48 20.47
CA PRO A 252 -27.34 10.82 19.93
C PRO A 252 -27.39 10.82 18.40
N PRO A 253 -28.23 11.64 17.76
CA PRO A 253 -28.37 11.66 16.30
C PRO A 253 -27.03 11.90 15.60
N ARG A 254 -26.61 10.93 14.79
CA ARG A 254 -25.35 10.98 14.03
C ARG A 254 -25.51 10.23 12.72
N ARG A 255 -24.69 10.60 11.75
CA ARG A 255 -24.54 9.84 10.52
C ARG A 255 -23.55 8.70 10.76
N TRP A 256 -24.09 7.50 10.90
CA TRP A 256 -23.29 6.30 11.17
C TRP A 256 -22.78 5.66 9.90
N GLN A 257 -21.50 5.32 9.90
CA GLN A 257 -20.80 4.63 8.81
C GLN A 257 -20.28 3.30 9.32
N ALA A 258 -20.31 2.27 8.46
CA ALA A 258 -19.83 0.95 8.85
C ALA A 258 -19.23 0.16 7.70
N MET A 259 -18.38 -0.82 8.05
CA MET A 259 -17.84 -1.85 7.16
C MET A 259 -17.77 -3.16 7.91
N GLY A 260 -18.18 -4.26 7.27
CA GLY A 260 -18.11 -5.60 7.85
C GLY A 260 -19.46 -6.14 8.34
N ASN A 261 -19.44 -6.93 9.40
CA ASN A 261 -20.61 -7.66 9.86
C ASN A 261 -21.61 -6.78 10.61
N LEU A 262 -22.58 -6.23 9.91
CA LEU A 262 -23.65 -5.39 10.48
C LEU A 262 -24.54 -6.13 11.48
N THR A 263 -24.63 -7.48 11.42
CA THR A 263 -25.47 -8.26 12.34
C THR A 263 -25.01 -8.16 13.79
N LEU A 264 -23.73 -7.78 14.02
CA LEU A 264 -23.19 -7.59 15.36
C LEU A 264 -23.90 -6.47 16.13
N LEU A 265 -24.46 -5.47 15.44
CA LEU A 265 -25.28 -4.43 16.08
C LEU A 265 -26.58 -4.97 16.69
N GLY A 266 -27.07 -6.10 16.20
CA GLY A 266 -28.22 -6.81 16.75
C GLY A 266 -27.90 -7.72 17.94
N SER A 267 -26.63 -7.95 18.28
CA SER A 267 -26.26 -8.81 19.40
C SER A 267 -26.82 -8.27 20.73
N PRO A 268 -27.51 -9.08 21.53
CA PRO A 268 -27.95 -8.67 22.87
C PRO A 268 -26.80 -8.51 23.86
N PHE A 269 -25.66 -9.17 23.60
CA PHE A 269 -24.52 -9.27 24.51
C PHE A 269 -23.36 -8.39 24.02
N LEU A 270 -23.57 -7.07 23.93
CA LEU A 270 -22.46 -6.11 23.73
C LEU A 270 -21.87 -5.71 25.07
N PHE A 271 -20.55 -5.56 25.15
CA PHE A 271 -19.91 -4.98 26.33
C PHE A 271 -18.76 -4.04 25.94
N HIS A 272 -18.68 -2.94 26.68
CA HIS A 272 -17.67 -1.91 26.47
C HIS A 272 -16.31 -2.36 27.02
N VAL A 273 -15.27 -2.19 26.20
CA VAL A 273 -13.88 -2.44 26.60
C VAL A 273 -13.15 -1.10 26.70
N ARG A 274 -12.76 -0.74 27.93
CA ARG A 274 -11.95 0.44 28.26
C ARG A 274 -10.87 0.07 29.25
N LEU A 275 -9.60 0.11 28.83
CA LEU A 275 -8.45 -0.20 29.68
C LEU A 275 -7.63 1.07 29.91
N THR A 276 -7.65 1.56 31.14
CA THR A 276 -6.95 2.80 31.54
C THR A 276 -5.47 2.53 31.79
N LEU A 277 -4.61 3.51 31.50
CA LEU A 277 -3.16 3.42 31.74
C LEU A 277 -2.74 3.35 33.22
N LYS A 278 -3.67 3.58 34.15
CA LYS A 278 -3.41 3.66 35.59
C LYS A 278 -3.34 2.29 36.29
N LYS A 279 -3.69 1.20 35.62
CA LYS A 279 -3.69 -0.16 36.19
C LYS A 279 -2.28 -0.75 36.17
N SER A 280 -1.96 -1.58 37.14
CA SER A 280 -0.73 -2.38 37.16
C SER A 280 -0.74 -3.41 36.02
N VAL A 281 0.42 -4.00 35.73
CA VAL A 281 0.56 -5.03 34.69
C VAL A 281 -0.32 -6.24 35.00
N ALA A 282 -0.39 -6.67 36.27
CA ALA A 282 -1.22 -7.79 36.71
C ALA A 282 -2.72 -7.52 36.54
N GLU A 283 -3.18 -6.32 36.88
CA GLU A 283 -4.58 -5.91 36.70
C GLU A 283 -4.95 -5.79 35.23
N HIS A 284 -4.02 -5.32 34.37
CA HIS A 284 -4.22 -5.32 32.92
C HIS A 284 -4.36 -6.75 32.39
N GLU A 285 -3.48 -7.65 32.81
CA GLU A 285 -3.51 -9.04 32.38
C GLU A 285 -4.82 -9.72 32.77
N ALA A 286 -5.26 -9.56 34.02
CA ALA A 286 -6.54 -10.10 34.52
C ALA A 286 -7.72 -9.56 33.70
N ALA A 287 -7.76 -8.23 33.47
CA ALA A 287 -8.83 -7.62 32.69
C ALA A 287 -8.85 -8.10 31.23
N ILE A 288 -7.68 -8.29 30.61
CA ILE A 288 -7.59 -8.81 29.24
C ILE A 288 -8.07 -10.26 29.18
N CYS A 289 -7.70 -11.10 30.15
CA CYS A 289 -8.22 -12.47 30.25
C CYS A 289 -9.76 -12.49 30.38
N GLU A 290 -10.33 -11.66 31.23
CA GLU A 290 -11.79 -11.54 31.40
C GLU A 290 -12.48 -11.12 30.08
N ILE A 291 -11.91 -10.15 29.34
CA ILE A 291 -12.43 -9.71 28.04
C ILE A 291 -12.48 -10.87 27.05
N VAL A 292 -11.39 -11.64 26.97
CA VAL A 292 -11.29 -12.79 26.06
C VAL A 292 -12.26 -13.90 26.47
N ASP A 293 -12.42 -14.18 27.76
CA ASP A 293 -13.31 -15.24 28.24
C ASP A 293 -14.78 -14.88 28.03
N LYS A 294 -15.18 -13.62 28.24
CA LYS A 294 -16.51 -13.13 27.85
C LYS A 294 -16.75 -13.28 26.34
N ALA A 295 -15.74 -12.95 25.54
CA ALA A 295 -15.87 -13.07 24.08
C ALA A 295 -16.00 -14.53 23.61
N LYS A 296 -15.33 -15.50 24.27
CA LYS A 296 -15.52 -16.94 24.04
C LYS A 296 -16.94 -17.40 24.37
N GLN A 297 -17.60 -16.76 25.33
CA GLN A 297 -18.99 -17.02 25.71
C GLN A 297 -20.01 -16.39 24.74
N GLY A 298 -19.53 -15.75 23.65
CA GLY A 298 -20.37 -15.13 22.62
C GLY A 298 -20.69 -13.66 22.84
N TRP A 299 -20.15 -13.04 23.90
CA TRP A 299 -20.23 -11.58 24.07
C TRP A 299 -19.40 -10.85 23.04
N VAL A 300 -19.85 -9.69 22.59
CA VAL A 300 -19.19 -8.89 21.56
C VAL A 300 -18.56 -7.66 22.19
N PRO A 301 -17.24 -7.60 22.33
CA PRO A 301 -16.55 -6.42 22.85
C PRO A 301 -16.62 -5.26 21.86
N VAL A 302 -16.82 -4.05 22.38
CA VAL A 302 -16.91 -2.80 21.65
C VAL A 302 -15.86 -1.84 22.19
N SER A 303 -14.96 -1.36 21.33
CA SER A 303 -13.93 -0.39 21.70
C SER A 303 -13.31 0.29 20.46
N GLY A 304 -12.60 1.39 20.69
CA GLY A 304 -11.66 1.93 19.70
C GLY A 304 -10.37 1.12 19.57
N PHE A 305 -10.02 0.32 20.58
CA PHE A 305 -8.78 -0.44 20.68
C PHE A 305 -7.54 0.41 20.43
N ILE A 306 -7.47 1.59 21.08
CA ILE A 306 -6.41 2.59 20.87
C ILE A 306 -5.34 2.53 21.97
N SER A 307 -5.74 2.37 23.25
CA SER A 307 -4.79 2.29 24.37
C SER A 307 -3.93 1.01 24.28
N PRO A 308 -2.72 0.97 24.85
CA PRO A 308 -1.86 -0.21 24.81
C PRO A 308 -2.54 -1.49 25.32
N GLY A 309 -3.30 -1.40 26.42
CA GLY A 309 -4.04 -2.54 26.98
C GLY A 309 -5.16 -3.01 26.04
N GLU A 310 -5.93 -2.08 25.46
CA GLU A 310 -6.98 -2.41 24.49
C GLU A 310 -6.43 -3.03 23.22
N VAL A 311 -5.26 -2.57 22.74
CA VAL A 311 -4.57 -3.17 21.58
C VAL A 311 -4.15 -4.61 21.88
N GLU A 312 -3.65 -4.88 23.09
CA GLU A 312 -3.30 -6.24 23.49
C GLU A 312 -4.55 -7.11 23.62
N ALA A 313 -5.64 -6.58 24.19
CA ALA A 313 -6.94 -7.27 24.21
C ALA A 313 -7.41 -7.63 22.80
N LEU A 314 -7.36 -6.68 21.84
CA LEU A 314 -7.70 -6.91 20.44
C LEU A 314 -6.82 -8.00 19.82
N ARG A 315 -5.50 -7.97 20.08
CA ARG A 315 -4.57 -8.99 19.58
C ARG A 315 -4.98 -10.40 20.05
N ARG A 316 -5.37 -10.57 21.33
CA ARG A 316 -5.82 -11.84 21.87
C ARG A 316 -7.19 -12.26 21.34
N LEU A 317 -8.12 -11.32 21.19
CA LEU A 317 -9.41 -11.57 20.56
C LEU A 317 -9.23 -12.11 19.13
N LYS A 318 -8.36 -11.47 18.33
CA LYS A 318 -8.03 -11.95 16.97
C LYS A 318 -7.41 -13.34 16.97
N ALA A 319 -6.56 -13.65 17.96
CA ALA A 319 -5.93 -14.96 18.11
C ALA A 319 -6.88 -16.06 18.60
N THR A 320 -8.05 -15.68 19.17
CA THR A 320 -9.03 -16.62 19.71
C THR A 320 -10.10 -16.93 18.65
N PRO A 321 -10.23 -18.18 18.18
CA PRO A 321 -11.23 -18.56 17.20
C PRO A 321 -12.66 -18.29 17.70
N GLY A 322 -13.56 -17.91 16.77
CA GLY A 322 -14.98 -17.73 17.05
C GLY A 322 -15.36 -16.42 17.76
N THR A 323 -14.41 -15.67 18.32
CA THR A 323 -14.71 -14.37 18.92
C THR A 323 -15.09 -13.34 17.84
N ARG A 324 -16.02 -12.46 18.17
CA ARG A 324 -16.49 -11.37 17.30
C ARG A 324 -16.36 -10.05 18.05
N PHE A 325 -16.11 -8.94 17.34
CA PHE A 325 -15.90 -7.65 17.99
C PHE A 325 -16.29 -6.47 17.10
N ILE A 326 -16.61 -5.33 17.74
CA ILE A 326 -16.90 -4.06 17.08
C ILE A 326 -15.75 -3.10 17.36
N LYS A 327 -15.10 -2.63 16.30
CA LYS A 327 -14.04 -1.63 16.36
C LYS A 327 -14.59 -0.28 15.97
N MET A 328 -14.61 0.67 16.89
CA MET A 328 -15.05 2.03 16.64
C MET A 328 -13.89 2.91 16.16
N LEU A 329 -14.21 3.84 15.26
CA LEU A 329 -13.24 4.83 14.75
C LEU A 329 -13.63 6.23 15.23
N PRO A 330 -12.64 7.06 15.66
CA PRO A 330 -12.85 8.46 16.05
C PRO A 330 -12.83 9.46 14.89
N CYS A 331 -12.99 8.96 13.66
CA CYS A 331 -12.91 9.72 12.41
C CYS A 331 -13.82 9.09 11.35
N ALA A 332 -14.06 9.79 10.25
CA ALA A 332 -14.85 9.28 9.15
C ALA A 332 -14.30 7.98 8.57
N LEU A 333 -15.20 7.12 8.12
CA LEU A 333 -14.91 5.91 7.37
C LEU A 333 -15.11 6.23 5.87
N PRO A 334 -14.04 6.46 5.09
CA PRO A 334 -14.18 6.85 3.69
C PRO A 334 -14.69 5.70 2.83
N PRO A 335 -15.33 5.99 1.67
CA PRO A 335 -15.86 4.96 0.76
C PRO A 335 -14.80 3.94 0.31
N ARG A 336 -13.54 4.37 0.21
CA ARG A 336 -12.39 3.51 -0.12
C ARG A 336 -11.49 3.29 1.10
N TYR A 337 -12.09 2.93 2.23
CA TYR A 337 -11.32 2.58 3.41
C TYR A 337 -10.51 1.32 3.15
N ASP A 338 -9.22 1.36 3.51
CA ASP A 338 -8.32 0.22 3.40
C ASP A 338 -7.96 -0.28 4.81
N PRO A 339 -8.65 -1.33 5.31
CA PRO A 339 -8.37 -1.88 6.62
C PRO A 339 -6.97 -2.50 6.69
N SER A 340 -6.43 -2.64 7.91
CA SER A 340 -5.17 -3.37 8.11
C SER A 340 -5.30 -4.81 7.60
N ALA A 341 -4.16 -5.48 7.38
CA ALA A 341 -4.18 -6.87 6.92
C ALA A 341 -4.88 -7.80 7.93
N GLU A 342 -4.67 -7.56 9.23
CA GLU A 342 -5.36 -8.31 10.28
C GLU A 342 -6.85 -8.01 10.28
N ASP A 343 -7.24 -6.73 10.20
CA ASP A 343 -8.66 -6.36 10.15
C ASP A 343 -9.33 -6.92 8.89
N SER A 344 -8.62 -6.96 7.75
CA SER A 344 -9.12 -7.57 6.51
C SER A 344 -9.43 -9.06 6.68
N ARG A 345 -8.58 -9.81 7.39
CA ARG A 345 -8.83 -11.21 7.71
C ARG A 345 -10.07 -11.38 8.58
N GLU A 346 -10.23 -10.52 9.59
CA GLU A 346 -11.39 -10.60 10.51
C GLU A 346 -12.70 -10.18 9.83
N LEU A 347 -12.64 -9.23 8.87
CA LEU A 347 -13.77 -8.88 8.02
C LEU A 347 -14.19 -10.06 7.14
N ALA A 348 -13.26 -10.70 6.47
CA ALA A 348 -13.51 -11.87 5.62
C ALA A 348 -14.07 -13.06 6.44
N ALA A 349 -13.61 -13.23 7.68
CA ALA A 349 -14.08 -14.25 8.60
C ALA A 349 -15.42 -13.91 9.29
N ASP A 350 -16.08 -12.81 8.93
CA ASP A 350 -17.35 -12.35 9.50
C ASP A 350 -17.30 -12.02 11.00
N ARG A 351 -16.12 -11.74 11.53
CA ARG A 351 -15.85 -11.53 12.96
C ARG A 351 -15.78 -10.07 13.38
N LEU A 352 -15.66 -9.14 12.42
CA LEU A 352 -15.42 -7.72 12.67
C LEU A 352 -16.50 -6.84 12.07
N LEU A 353 -16.95 -5.87 12.87
CA LEU A 353 -17.61 -4.66 12.39
C LEU A 353 -16.73 -3.46 12.70
N ILE A 354 -16.39 -2.66 11.69
CA ILE A 354 -15.79 -1.33 11.84
C ILE A 354 -16.93 -0.32 11.81
N LEU A 355 -17.04 0.52 12.82
CA LEU A 355 -18.13 1.47 13.02
C LEU A 355 -17.60 2.88 13.28
N SER A 356 -18.19 3.90 12.65
CA SER A 356 -17.90 5.30 12.93
C SER A 356 -19.19 6.13 13.04
N GLY A 357 -19.25 6.97 14.06
CA GLY A 357 -20.25 8.05 14.22
C GLY A 357 -19.68 9.44 13.93
N PHE A 358 -18.55 9.52 13.20
CA PHE A 358 -17.79 10.74 12.93
C PHE A 358 -17.72 11.06 11.44
N ALA A 359 -18.81 10.86 10.71
CA ALA A 359 -18.85 11.01 9.26
C ALA A 359 -18.44 12.41 8.75
N ASP A 360 -18.58 13.44 9.58
CA ASP A 360 -18.30 14.83 9.23
C ASP A 360 -16.86 15.26 9.61
N THR A 361 -16.03 14.33 10.08
CA THR A 361 -14.63 14.59 10.39
C THR A 361 -13.71 14.09 9.25
N PRO A 362 -12.48 14.61 9.13
CA PRO A 362 -11.52 14.07 8.17
C PRO A 362 -11.27 12.58 8.40
N ALA A 363 -11.19 11.83 7.32
CA ALA A 363 -10.80 10.42 7.38
C ALA A 363 -9.31 10.30 7.72
N VAL A 364 -8.99 9.35 8.61
CA VAL A 364 -7.61 9.06 9.01
C VAL A 364 -7.32 7.59 8.69
N PRO A 365 -6.24 7.29 7.95
CA PRO A 365 -5.82 5.91 7.73
C PRO A 365 -5.60 5.17 9.05
N ALA A 366 -5.99 3.90 9.12
CA ALA A 366 -5.89 3.10 10.34
C ALA A 366 -4.48 3.11 10.96
N ARG A 367 -3.44 3.12 10.13
CA ARG A 367 -2.02 3.19 10.54
C ARG A 367 -1.62 4.52 11.19
N ASP A 368 -2.34 5.61 10.90
CA ASP A 368 -1.99 6.97 11.34
C ASP A 368 -2.80 7.44 12.56
N ILE A 369 -3.77 6.64 13.04
CA ILE A 369 -4.63 7.00 14.19
C ILE A 369 -3.81 7.42 15.41
N ARG A 370 -2.78 6.66 15.78
CA ARG A 370 -1.92 6.99 16.93
C ARG A 370 -1.11 8.27 16.73
N LYS A 371 -0.66 8.53 15.51
CA LYS A 371 0.07 9.74 15.15
C LYS A 371 -0.82 10.98 15.27
N HIS A 372 -2.05 10.88 14.79
CA HIS A 372 -3.05 11.95 14.93
C HIS A 372 -3.47 12.18 16.39
N LEU A 373 -3.57 11.13 17.19
CA LEU A 373 -3.84 11.23 18.64
C LEU A 373 -2.77 12.07 19.36
N ALA A 374 -1.50 11.94 18.98
CA ALA A 374 -0.42 12.73 19.54
C ALA A 374 -0.41 14.19 19.07
N ALA A 375 -0.87 14.47 17.84
CA ALA A 375 -0.72 15.75 17.16
C ALA A 375 -1.95 16.67 17.23
N SER A 376 -3.17 16.15 17.51
CA SER A 376 -4.41 16.91 17.37
C SER A 376 -5.29 16.85 18.61
N HIS A 377 -5.60 18.02 19.21
CA HIS A 377 -6.57 18.15 20.30
C HIS A 377 -7.97 17.71 19.89
N GLN A 378 -8.43 18.09 18.70
CA GLN A 378 -9.72 17.67 18.17
C GLN A 378 -9.82 16.14 18.03
N PHE A 379 -8.75 15.51 17.57
CA PHE A 379 -8.74 14.06 17.44
C PHE A 379 -8.80 13.34 18.81
N ARG A 380 -8.16 13.90 19.84
CA ARG A 380 -8.28 13.40 21.22
C ARG A 380 -9.71 13.54 21.75
N ALA A 381 -10.36 14.68 21.50
CA ALA A 381 -11.76 14.88 21.87
C ALA A 381 -12.68 13.85 21.16
N ASN A 382 -12.45 13.57 19.90
CA ASN A 382 -13.16 12.54 19.15
C ASN A 382 -12.95 11.13 19.75
N CYS A 383 -11.73 10.81 20.22
CA CYS A 383 -11.46 9.54 20.89
C CYS A 383 -12.22 9.40 22.22
N LEU A 384 -12.34 10.47 22.98
CA LEU A 384 -13.15 10.47 24.20
C LEU A 384 -14.64 10.29 23.88
N ALA A 385 -15.18 11.08 22.95
CA ALA A 385 -16.56 10.96 22.51
C ALA A 385 -16.87 9.57 21.91
N MET A 386 -15.91 8.97 21.22
CA MET A 386 -16.02 7.60 20.69
C MET A 386 -16.14 6.57 21.84
N ASN A 387 -15.38 6.74 22.92
CA ASN A 387 -15.48 5.85 24.09
C ASN A 387 -16.85 5.97 24.77
N ASP A 388 -17.38 7.17 24.90
CA ASP A 388 -18.72 7.42 25.46
C ASP A 388 -19.79 6.76 24.57
N LEU A 389 -19.72 6.93 23.25
CA LEU A 389 -20.59 6.27 22.28
C LEU A 389 -20.48 4.74 22.37
N ALA A 390 -19.28 4.18 22.59
CA ALA A 390 -19.09 2.75 22.76
C ALA A 390 -19.77 2.24 24.04
N ALA A 391 -19.68 2.98 25.13
CA ALA A 391 -20.39 2.67 26.38
C ALA A 391 -21.90 2.71 26.20
N GLU A 392 -22.43 3.80 25.63
CA GLU A 392 -23.86 3.92 25.34
C GLU A 392 -24.39 2.83 24.40
N LEU A 393 -23.60 2.44 23.37
CA LEU A 393 -23.92 1.34 22.47
C LEU A 393 -24.08 0.01 23.22
N CYS A 394 -23.35 -0.15 24.31
CA CYS A 394 -23.44 -1.32 25.23
C CYS A 394 -24.52 -1.17 26.32
N GLY A 395 -25.28 -0.07 26.34
CA GLY A 395 -26.32 0.19 27.35
C GLY A 395 -25.79 0.74 28.66
N ILE A 396 -24.58 1.26 28.68
CA ILE A 396 -23.95 1.89 29.86
C ILE A 396 -24.19 3.42 29.70
N GLY A 397 -24.78 4.04 30.70
CA GLY A 397 -25.05 5.49 30.69
C GLY A 397 -23.74 6.31 30.66
N PRO A 398 -23.81 7.59 30.19
CA PRO A 398 -22.64 8.45 30.16
C PRO A 398 -22.13 8.70 31.59
N GLY A 399 -20.83 8.45 31.78
CA GLY A 399 -20.14 8.68 33.08
C GLY A 399 -20.00 7.48 34.00
N ALA A 400 -20.38 6.26 33.57
CA ALA A 400 -20.17 5.03 34.33
C ALA A 400 -18.76 4.44 34.16
#